data_642421690dacaab392a6c9ae6a0304c7
#
_entry.id   642421690dacaab392a6c9ae6a0304c7
#
_cell.length_a   1.000
_cell.length_b   1.000
_cell.length_c   1.000
_cell.angle_alpha   90.00
_cell.angle_beta   90.00
_cell.angle_gamma   90.00
#
_symmetry.space_group_name_H-M   'P 1'
#
loop_
_entity.id
_entity.type
_entity.pdbx_description
1 polymer ?
#
loop_
_entity_poly.entity_id
_entity_poly.type
_entity_poly.pdbx_seq_one_letter_code
_entity_poly.pdbx_strand_id
1 'polypeptide(L)'
;VHCNEQGFDGNPVNIYFTYDGTGLVPGHVEHGKFTIVCNGGEYEIAFTAIIEKPFVMTAHGKVQSLDDFKKLAFKDFAEAEKLFRSRDFYEILKYEDKRIRVLYDNMRKWELDSQALEEFLVGCKQKEKIFLMLEEESRAFMSVEETRKETLTITKNTWGYQSFDVRTVGDFLDVEHTRVTTDEFIGNSYRLEYLIEPSALHKGSNFGLIVMESPYETLTYEVVVEKDVVRDEDYRMTDL
;
A
#
# COMPACT_ATOMS: atom_id res chain seq x y z
N VAL A 1 -9.00 -20.02 -37.90
CA VAL A 1 -8.34 -19.06 -38.80
C VAL A 1 -8.96 -19.18 -40.19
N HIS A 2 -9.34 -18.05 -40.79
CA HIS A 2 -9.94 -18.01 -42.13
C HIS A 2 -9.09 -17.13 -43.03
N CYS A 3 -8.85 -17.60 -44.25
CA CYS A 3 -8.28 -16.78 -45.31
C CYS A 3 -9.41 -15.98 -45.97
N ASN A 4 -9.22 -14.69 -46.15
CA ASN A 4 -10.25 -13.82 -46.72
C ASN A 4 -10.37 -14.02 -48.25
N GLU A 5 -9.36 -14.58 -48.88
CA GLU A 5 -9.33 -14.85 -50.32
C GLU A 5 -8.92 -16.30 -50.56
N GLN A 6 -9.71 -17.00 -51.36
CA GLN A 6 -9.44 -18.40 -51.75
C GLN A 6 -8.74 -18.55 -53.10
N GLY A 7 -8.64 -17.46 -53.86
CA GLY A 7 -7.93 -17.40 -55.12
C GLY A 7 -7.43 -15.97 -55.37
N PHE A 8 -6.26 -15.85 -56.00
CA PHE A 8 -5.65 -14.57 -56.29
C PHE A 8 -4.87 -14.64 -57.60
N ASP A 9 -4.77 -13.52 -58.25
CA ASP A 9 -3.95 -13.32 -59.46
C ASP A 9 -3.16 -12.03 -59.31
N GLY A 10 -1.88 -12.09 -59.60
CA GLY A 10 -0.99 -10.90 -59.54
C GLY A 10 0.37 -11.19 -58.90
N ASN A 11 1.24 -10.19 -58.96
CA ASN A 11 2.57 -10.21 -58.37
C ASN A 11 3.04 -8.81 -58.02
N PRO A 12 3.15 -8.38 -56.78
CA PRO A 12 2.83 -9.12 -55.53
C PRO A 12 1.34 -9.12 -55.19
N VAL A 13 0.91 -10.06 -54.35
CA VAL A 13 -0.44 -10.14 -53.74
C VAL A 13 -0.35 -10.18 -52.24
N ASN A 14 -1.19 -9.37 -51.57
CA ASN A 14 -1.35 -9.42 -50.12
C ASN A 14 -2.52 -10.34 -49.77
N ILE A 15 -2.27 -11.33 -48.93
CA ILE A 15 -3.28 -12.27 -48.44
C ILE A 15 -3.55 -11.95 -46.98
N TYR A 16 -4.81 -11.75 -46.62
CA TYR A 16 -5.23 -11.44 -45.25
C TYR A 16 -5.88 -12.65 -44.60
N PHE A 17 -5.52 -12.85 -43.35
CA PHE A 17 -6.08 -13.89 -42.52
C PHE A 17 -6.78 -13.29 -41.31
N THR A 18 -7.94 -13.85 -40.95
CA THR A 18 -8.66 -13.51 -39.73
C THR A 18 -8.63 -14.67 -38.76
N TYR A 19 -8.44 -14.38 -37.49
CA TYR A 19 -8.50 -15.30 -36.40
C TYR A 19 -9.66 -14.93 -35.48
N ASP A 20 -10.65 -15.83 -35.36
CA ASP A 20 -11.75 -15.68 -34.44
C ASP A 20 -11.38 -16.31 -33.08
N GLY A 21 -11.05 -15.49 -32.10
CA GLY A 21 -10.75 -15.89 -30.73
C GLY A 21 -11.96 -15.95 -29.81
N THR A 22 -13.19 -15.78 -30.34
CA THR A 22 -14.42 -15.76 -29.54
C THR A 22 -14.58 -17.06 -28.75
N GLY A 23 -14.71 -16.96 -27.44
CA GLY A 23 -14.86 -18.11 -26.54
C GLY A 23 -13.56 -18.80 -26.15
N LEU A 24 -12.41 -18.40 -26.68
CA LEU A 24 -11.11 -18.89 -26.25
C LEU A 24 -10.60 -18.16 -25.02
N VAL A 25 -9.87 -18.88 -24.17
CA VAL A 25 -9.27 -18.31 -22.96
C VAL A 25 -7.92 -17.67 -23.26
N PRO A 26 -7.51 -16.60 -22.56
CA PRO A 26 -6.19 -16.03 -22.68
C PRO A 26 -5.09 -17.05 -22.44
N GLY A 27 -4.05 -16.97 -23.27
CA GLY A 27 -2.95 -17.93 -23.29
C GLY A 27 -3.22 -19.15 -24.16
N HIS A 28 -4.42 -19.28 -24.78
CA HIS A 28 -4.65 -20.30 -25.78
C HIS A 28 -3.71 -20.08 -26.97
N VAL A 29 -3.04 -21.16 -27.38
CA VAL A 29 -2.10 -21.15 -28.50
C VAL A 29 -2.61 -22.13 -29.55
N GLU A 30 -2.79 -21.66 -30.75
CA GLU A 30 -3.16 -22.48 -31.90
C GLU A 30 -2.03 -22.46 -32.95
N HIS A 31 -1.63 -23.63 -33.37
CA HIS A 31 -0.66 -23.81 -34.45
C HIS A 31 -1.36 -24.35 -35.68
N GLY A 32 -1.05 -23.79 -36.82
CA GLY A 32 -1.60 -24.25 -38.08
C GLY A 32 -0.67 -23.94 -39.24
N LYS A 33 -1.12 -24.31 -40.42
CA LYS A 33 -0.42 -24.00 -41.67
C LYS A 33 -1.42 -23.67 -42.76
N PHE A 34 -1.02 -22.81 -43.66
CA PHE A 34 -1.67 -22.55 -44.92
C PHE A 34 -0.84 -23.15 -46.05
N THR A 35 -1.52 -23.78 -47.00
CA THR A 35 -0.86 -24.24 -48.22
C THR A 35 -1.25 -23.30 -49.35
N ILE A 36 -0.27 -22.66 -49.96
CA ILE A 36 -0.44 -21.84 -51.15
C ILE A 36 -0.05 -22.67 -52.36
N VAL A 37 -0.99 -22.85 -53.27
CA VAL A 37 -0.75 -23.53 -54.54
C VAL A 37 -0.66 -22.48 -55.65
N CYS A 38 0.42 -22.45 -56.35
CA CYS A 38 0.63 -21.52 -57.48
C CYS A 38 1.42 -22.17 -58.62
N ASN A 39 1.64 -21.42 -59.70
CA ASN A 39 2.38 -21.93 -60.87
C ASN A 39 3.82 -22.40 -60.56
N GLY A 40 4.38 -21.94 -59.45
CA GLY A 40 5.71 -22.32 -58.99
C GLY A 40 5.73 -23.51 -58.02
N GLY A 41 4.55 -24.12 -57.70
CA GLY A 41 4.45 -25.22 -56.78
C GLY A 41 3.56 -24.97 -55.56
N GLU A 42 3.70 -25.80 -54.56
CA GLU A 42 3.00 -25.72 -53.28
C GLU A 42 3.95 -25.19 -52.21
N TYR A 43 3.48 -24.22 -51.43
CA TYR A 43 4.24 -23.60 -50.35
C TYR A 43 3.45 -23.68 -49.06
N GLU A 44 4.04 -24.18 -47.98
CA GLU A 44 3.44 -24.22 -46.67
C GLU A 44 3.93 -23.03 -45.83
N ILE A 45 3.00 -22.27 -45.25
CA ILE A 45 3.27 -21.19 -44.34
C ILE A 45 2.70 -21.56 -42.98
N ALA A 46 3.56 -21.82 -42.00
CA ALA A 46 3.15 -22.06 -40.63
C ALA A 46 2.74 -20.77 -39.95
N PHE A 47 1.72 -20.82 -39.08
CA PHE A 47 1.32 -19.72 -38.21
C PHE A 47 1.17 -20.20 -36.76
N THR A 48 1.32 -19.26 -35.85
CA THR A 48 0.96 -19.42 -34.44
C THR A 48 0.06 -18.26 -34.05
N ALA A 49 -1.15 -18.56 -33.59
CA ALA A 49 -2.08 -17.58 -33.04
C ALA A 49 -2.14 -17.72 -31.51
N ILE A 50 -2.03 -16.63 -30.82
CA ILE A 50 -2.06 -16.57 -29.36
C ILE A 50 -3.13 -15.59 -28.92
N ILE A 51 -4.02 -16.04 -28.03
CA ILE A 51 -4.98 -15.15 -27.36
C ILE A 51 -4.25 -14.40 -26.25
N GLU A 52 -4.01 -13.11 -26.45
CA GLU A 52 -3.42 -12.28 -25.42
C GLU A 52 -4.39 -12.04 -24.28
N LYS A 53 -3.85 -11.95 -23.05
CA LYS A 53 -4.62 -11.45 -21.90
C LYS A 53 -4.96 -9.99 -22.13
N PRO A 54 -6.19 -9.55 -21.76
CA PRO A 54 -6.47 -8.14 -21.72
C PRO A 54 -5.49 -7.42 -20.78
N PHE A 55 -5.17 -6.21 -21.10
CA PHE A 55 -4.26 -5.39 -20.31
C PHE A 55 -4.78 -3.96 -20.23
N VAL A 56 -4.35 -3.25 -19.20
CA VAL A 56 -4.54 -1.81 -19.06
C VAL A 56 -3.18 -1.13 -19.20
N MET A 57 -3.12 -0.07 -20.01
CA MET A 57 -1.92 0.77 -20.13
C MET A 57 -1.92 1.81 -19.02
N THR A 58 -0.82 1.89 -18.30
CA THR A 58 -0.56 2.91 -17.26
C THR A 58 0.68 3.72 -17.62
N ALA A 59 0.95 4.75 -16.85
CA ALA A 59 2.20 5.54 -17.00
C ALA A 59 3.47 4.68 -16.80
N HIS A 60 3.33 3.53 -16.12
CA HIS A 60 4.44 2.61 -15.81
C HIS A 60 4.45 1.34 -16.66
N GLY A 61 3.59 1.25 -17.67
CA GLY A 61 3.52 0.11 -18.59
C GLY A 61 2.22 -0.68 -18.49
N LYS A 62 2.25 -1.89 -19.03
CA LYS A 62 1.09 -2.79 -19.10
C LYS A 62 0.82 -3.44 -17.74
N VAL A 63 -0.44 -3.50 -17.36
CA VAL A 63 -0.95 -4.24 -16.19
C VAL A 63 -1.94 -5.29 -16.69
N GLN A 64 -1.62 -6.57 -16.49
CA GLN A 64 -2.39 -7.72 -17.01
C GLN A 64 -2.84 -8.67 -15.88
N SER A 65 -2.30 -8.49 -14.68
CA SER A 65 -2.51 -9.39 -13.54
C SER A 65 -2.49 -8.62 -12.23
N LEU A 66 -2.92 -9.27 -11.15
CA LEU A 66 -2.80 -8.71 -9.79
C LEU A 66 -1.33 -8.55 -9.37
N ASP A 67 -0.43 -9.39 -9.87
CA ASP A 67 1.01 -9.23 -9.58
C ASP A 67 1.59 -7.98 -10.26
N ASP A 68 1.17 -7.68 -11.50
CA ASP A 68 1.55 -6.42 -12.16
C ASP A 68 0.93 -5.21 -11.46
N PHE A 69 -0.31 -5.34 -11.01
CA PHE A 69 -0.99 -4.30 -10.23
C PHE A 69 -0.30 -4.04 -8.89
N LYS A 70 0.12 -5.08 -8.18
CA LYS A 70 0.96 -4.97 -6.99
C LYS A 70 2.26 -4.22 -7.26
N LYS A 71 2.95 -4.55 -8.36
CA LYS A 71 4.18 -3.85 -8.76
C LYS A 71 3.94 -2.38 -9.06
N LEU A 72 2.81 -2.07 -9.72
CA LEU A 72 2.38 -0.69 -9.94
C LEU A 72 2.15 0.02 -8.60
N ALA A 73 1.37 -0.57 -7.68
CA ALA A 73 1.07 0.00 -6.38
C ALA A 73 2.33 0.22 -5.52
N PHE A 74 3.29 -0.68 -5.60
CA PHE A 74 4.58 -0.52 -4.94
C PHE A 74 5.40 0.65 -5.49
N LYS A 75 5.34 0.86 -6.82
CA LYS A 75 6.11 1.89 -7.50
C LYS A 75 5.44 3.27 -7.45
N ASP A 76 4.12 3.29 -7.62
CA ASP A 76 3.31 4.50 -7.69
C ASP A 76 1.89 4.19 -7.18
N PHE A 77 1.72 4.41 -5.87
CA PHE A 77 0.47 4.09 -5.18
C PHE A 77 -0.70 4.93 -5.71
N ALA A 78 -0.44 6.21 -6.05
CA ALA A 78 -1.46 7.11 -6.57
C ALA A 78 -1.95 6.70 -7.98
N GLU A 79 -1.04 6.21 -8.84
CA GLU A 79 -1.44 5.70 -10.15
C GLU A 79 -2.22 4.38 -10.01
N ALA A 80 -1.84 3.54 -9.04
CA ALA A 80 -2.60 2.33 -8.73
C ALA A 80 -4.01 2.63 -8.20
N GLU A 81 -4.18 3.68 -7.39
CA GLU A 81 -5.50 4.15 -6.94
C GLU A 81 -6.39 4.56 -8.10
N LYS A 82 -5.86 5.34 -9.04
CA LYS A 82 -6.61 5.75 -10.25
C LYS A 82 -7.06 4.52 -11.05
N LEU A 83 -6.16 3.56 -11.26
CA LEU A 83 -6.50 2.32 -11.95
C LEU A 83 -7.54 1.52 -11.16
N PHE A 84 -7.37 1.38 -9.84
CA PHE A 84 -8.31 0.67 -8.96
C PHE A 84 -9.73 1.23 -9.03
N ARG A 85 -9.87 2.55 -9.18
CA ARG A 85 -11.16 3.23 -9.33
C ARG A 85 -11.73 3.21 -10.74
N SER A 86 -10.90 2.94 -11.73
CA SER A 86 -11.32 2.91 -13.13
C SER A 86 -12.19 1.69 -13.44
N ARG A 87 -12.95 1.78 -14.54
CA ARG A 87 -13.69 0.62 -15.07
C ARG A 87 -12.75 -0.43 -15.67
N ASP A 88 -11.58 0.01 -16.11
CA ASP A 88 -10.61 -0.85 -16.79
C ASP A 88 -10.00 -1.90 -15.83
N PHE A 89 -10.06 -1.65 -14.51
CA PHE A 89 -9.60 -2.62 -13.53
C PHE A 89 -10.36 -3.96 -13.60
N TYR A 90 -11.62 -3.96 -14.04
CA TYR A 90 -12.37 -5.20 -14.26
C TYR A 90 -11.76 -6.09 -15.35
N GLU A 91 -11.05 -5.52 -16.33
CA GLU A 91 -10.35 -6.32 -17.34
C GLU A 91 -9.22 -7.15 -16.72
N ILE A 92 -8.52 -6.59 -15.70
CA ILE A 92 -7.51 -7.31 -14.94
C ILE A 92 -8.15 -8.44 -14.13
N LEU A 93 -9.33 -8.17 -13.52
CA LEU A 93 -10.03 -9.13 -12.67
C LEU A 93 -10.83 -10.19 -13.42
N LYS A 94 -10.97 -10.05 -14.75
CA LYS A 94 -11.85 -10.90 -15.57
C LYS A 94 -11.56 -12.39 -15.42
N TYR A 95 -10.27 -12.74 -15.24
CA TYR A 95 -9.79 -14.12 -15.13
C TYR A 95 -9.38 -14.50 -13.72
N GLU A 96 -9.58 -13.60 -12.75
CA GLU A 96 -9.31 -13.87 -11.35
C GLU A 96 -10.46 -14.64 -10.68
N ASP A 97 -10.18 -15.23 -9.50
CA ASP A 97 -11.18 -15.94 -8.70
C ASP A 97 -12.40 -15.02 -8.41
N LYS A 98 -13.57 -15.63 -8.42
CA LYS A 98 -14.82 -14.92 -8.08
C LYS A 98 -14.74 -14.21 -6.73
N ARG A 99 -14.02 -14.76 -5.75
CA ARG A 99 -13.84 -14.15 -4.43
C ARG A 99 -13.11 -12.82 -4.51
N ILE A 100 -12.10 -12.71 -5.37
CA ILE A 100 -11.34 -11.47 -5.59
C ILE A 100 -12.23 -10.40 -6.20
N ARG A 101 -13.08 -10.76 -7.16
CA ARG A 101 -14.04 -9.82 -7.76
C ARG A 101 -15.06 -9.31 -6.74
N VAL A 102 -15.60 -10.21 -5.90
CA VAL A 102 -16.52 -9.82 -4.82
C VAL A 102 -15.83 -8.90 -3.79
N LEU A 103 -14.57 -9.20 -3.45
CA LEU A 103 -13.78 -8.35 -2.56
C LEU A 103 -13.60 -6.96 -3.18
N TYR A 104 -13.22 -6.88 -4.44
CA TYR A 104 -13.09 -5.61 -5.16
C TYR A 104 -14.40 -4.79 -5.16
N ASP A 105 -15.52 -5.43 -5.50
CA ASP A 105 -16.84 -4.78 -5.54
C ASP A 105 -17.26 -4.19 -4.18
N ASN A 106 -16.81 -4.81 -3.08
CA ASN A 106 -17.04 -4.30 -1.73
C ASN A 106 -16.09 -3.14 -1.39
N MET A 107 -14.79 -3.29 -1.67
CA MET A 107 -13.79 -2.26 -1.36
C MET A 107 -13.99 -0.98 -2.20
N ARG A 108 -14.43 -1.12 -3.44
CA ARG A 108 -14.72 0.01 -4.33
C ARG A 108 -15.80 0.97 -3.79
N LYS A 109 -16.61 0.53 -2.83
CA LYS A 109 -17.66 1.35 -2.21
C LYS A 109 -17.15 2.24 -1.07
N TRP A 110 -15.93 2.03 -0.63
CA TRP A 110 -15.33 2.80 0.46
C TRP A 110 -15.03 4.23 -0.01
N GLU A 111 -15.14 5.18 0.91
CA GLU A 111 -14.89 6.60 0.62
C GLU A 111 -13.39 6.91 0.52
N LEU A 112 -12.57 6.24 1.33
CA LEU A 112 -11.13 6.41 1.35
C LEU A 112 -10.45 5.47 0.36
N ASP A 113 -9.97 6.02 -0.76
CA ASP A 113 -9.39 5.27 -1.87
C ASP A 113 -8.12 4.52 -1.48
N SER A 114 -7.21 5.20 -0.78
CA SER A 114 -5.93 4.62 -0.35
C SER A 114 -6.14 3.44 0.61
N GLN A 115 -7.07 3.56 1.55
CA GLN A 115 -7.40 2.48 2.47
C GLN A 115 -8.10 1.31 1.75
N ALA A 116 -9.01 1.61 0.82
CA ALA A 116 -9.68 0.58 0.05
C ALA A 116 -8.70 -0.24 -0.81
N LEU A 117 -7.73 0.44 -1.45
CA LEU A 117 -6.67 -0.21 -2.21
C LEU A 117 -5.77 -1.07 -1.31
N GLU A 118 -5.37 -0.52 -0.16
CA GLU A 118 -4.55 -1.25 0.82
C GLU A 118 -5.24 -2.55 1.26
N GLU A 119 -6.49 -2.45 1.70
CA GLU A 119 -7.27 -3.60 2.16
C GLU A 119 -7.52 -4.61 1.03
N PHE A 120 -7.70 -4.15 -0.19
CA PHE A 120 -7.82 -5.03 -1.35
C PHE A 120 -6.53 -5.83 -1.58
N LEU A 121 -5.38 -5.18 -1.58
CA LEU A 121 -4.08 -5.84 -1.78
C LEU A 121 -3.79 -6.87 -0.68
N VAL A 122 -4.09 -6.54 0.57
CA VAL A 122 -3.97 -7.46 1.70
C VAL A 122 -4.96 -8.63 1.57
N GLY A 123 -6.22 -8.35 1.25
CA GLY A 123 -7.27 -9.36 1.08
C GLY A 123 -7.01 -10.33 -0.07
N CYS A 124 -6.37 -9.86 -1.15
CA CYS A 124 -5.90 -10.67 -2.27
C CYS A 124 -4.56 -11.39 -1.98
N LYS A 125 -4.00 -11.25 -0.78
CA LYS A 125 -2.68 -11.79 -0.39
C LYS A 125 -1.53 -11.32 -1.29
N GLN A 126 -1.66 -10.13 -1.85
CA GLN A 126 -0.61 -9.50 -2.66
C GLN A 126 0.46 -8.84 -1.80
N LYS A 127 0.14 -8.52 -0.57
CA LYS A 127 1.05 -7.96 0.42
C LYS A 127 0.62 -8.31 1.85
N GLU A 128 1.51 -8.09 2.80
CA GLU A 128 1.24 -8.20 4.22
C GLU A 128 0.61 -6.92 4.76
N LYS A 129 -0.09 -7.04 5.88
CA LYS A 129 -0.60 -5.90 6.64
C LYS A 129 0.55 -5.03 7.12
N ILE A 130 0.30 -3.73 7.18
CA ILE A 130 1.21 -2.79 7.81
C ILE A 130 1.05 -2.91 9.33
N PHE A 131 2.15 -3.13 10.02
CA PHE A 131 2.26 -3.03 11.47
C PHE A 131 3.26 -1.94 11.83
N LEU A 132 2.91 -1.17 12.84
CA LEU A 132 3.77 -0.14 13.39
C LEU A 132 4.61 -0.71 14.52
N MET A 133 5.80 -0.18 14.70
CA MET A 133 6.72 -0.57 15.77
C MET A 133 7.35 0.67 16.36
N LEU A 134 7.56 0.67 17.67
CA LEU A 134 8.27 1.73 18.36
C LEU A 134 9.74 1.33 18.51
N GLU A 135 10.64 2.31 18.36
CA GLU A 135 12.06 2.09 18.59
C GLU A 135 12.35 1.86 20.09
N GLU A 136 11.57 2.51 20.95
CA GLU A 136 11.57 2.35 22.40
C GLU A 136 10.12 2.36 22.93
N GLU A 137 9.84 1.69 24.03
CA GLU A 137 8.49 1.62 24.62
C GLU A 137 8.25 2.67 25.70
N SER A 138 9.32 3.23 26.26
CA SER A 138 9.24 4.25 27.32
C SER A 138 10.46 5.14 27.37
N ARG A 139 10.28 6.34 27.93
CA ARG A 139 11.38 7.25 28.26
C ARG A 139 11.12 7.99 29.56
N ALA A 140 12.17 8.09 30.39
CA ALA A 140 12.13 8.82 31.64
C ALA A 140 12.93 10.13 31.52
N PHE A 141 12.41 11.18 32.15
CA PHE A 141 13.00 12.50 32.22
C PHE A 141 13.15 12.95 33.68
N MET A 142 14.24 13.62 33.96
CA MET A 142 14.52 14.19 35.28
C MET A 142 14.48 15.73 35.19
N SER A 143 13.82 16.38 36.14
CA SER A 143 13.85 17.83 36.32
C SER A 143 13.55 18.65 35.07
N VAL A 144 12.36 18.47 34.49
CA VAL A 144 11.90 19.30 33.37
C VAL A 144 11.40 20.64 33.91
N GLU A 145 12.15 21.74 33.65
CA GLU A 145 11.87 23.10 34.14
C GLU A 145 11.18 23.98 33.08
N GLU A 146 11.48 23.71 31.79
CA GLU A 146 10.90 24.43 30.66
C GLU A 146 10.17 23.44 29.75
N THR A 147 9.23 23.95 28.92
CA THR A 147 8.56 23.15 27.89
C THR A 147 9.60 22.45 27.05
N ARG A 148 9.53 21.12 27.02
CA ARG A 148 10.51 20.28 26.38
C ARG A 148 9.89 19.59 25.17
N LYS A 149 10.52 19.77 24.00
CA LYS A 149 10.17 19.09 22.77
C LYS A 149 11.03 17.84 22.61
N GLU A 150 10.36 16.70 22.42
CA GLU A 150 10.98 15.40 22.24
C GLU A 150 10.41 14.70 21.01
N THR A 151 11.06 13.63 20.57
CA THR A 151 10.65 12.86 19.42
C THR A 151 10.58 11.38 19.74
N LEU A 152 9.55 10.71 19.21
CA LEU A 152 9.36 9.28 19.22
C LEU A 152 9.48 8.75 17.80
N THR A 153 10.34 7.76 17.57
CA THR A 153 10.49 7.12 16.27
C THR A 153 9.50 5.96 16.14
N ILE A 154 8.67 6.02 15.12
CA ILE A 154 7.71 4.98 14.73
C ILE A 154 8.20 4.39 13.42
N THR A 155 8.25 3.08 13.31
CA THR A 155 8.62 2.38 12.07
C THR A 155 7.48 1.49 11.59
N LYS A 156 7.46 1.18 10.28
CA LYS A 156 6.52 0.25 9.68
C LYS A 156 7.27 -0.92 9.03
N ASN A 157 6.65 -2.11 9.04
CA ASN A 157 7.25 -3.33 8.50
C ASN A 157 7.26 -3.40 6.98
N THR A 158 6.32 -2.73 6.29
CA THR A 158 6.16 -2.83 4.84
C THR A 158 5.62 -1.55 4.21
N TRP A 159 5.60 -1.49 2.89
CA TRP A 159 5.08 -0.38 2.09
C TRP A 159 3.55 -0.33 2.10
N GLY A 160 2.97 0.77 1.60
CA GLY A 160 1.54 0.97 1.41
C GLY A 160 0.97 2.06 2.30
N TYR A 161 -0.35 2.15 2.31
CA TYR A 161 -1.10 3.20 3.01
C TYR A 161 -1.71 2.68 4.32
N GLN A 162 -1.50 3.43 5.40
CA GLN A 162 -2.20 3.28 6.67
C GLN A 162 -2.28 4.63 7.36
N SER A 163 -3.41 4.90 8.03
CA SER A 163 -3.54 6.01 8.96
C SER A 163 -3.63 5.48 10.38
N PHE A 164 -3.17 6.28 11.35
CA PHE A 164 -3.34 6.01 12.76
C PHE A 164 -3.63 7.31 13.51
N ASP A 165 -4.46 7.19 14.52
CA ASP A 165 -4.80 8.30 15.39
C ASP A 165 -3.84 8.33 16.59
N VAL A 166 -3.44 9.55 17.00
CA VAL A 166 -2.52 9.76 18.12
C VAL A 166 -3.25 10.56 19.20
N ARG A 167 -3.20 10.07 20.41
CA ARG A 167 -3.71 10.78 21.58
C ARG A 167 -2.76 10.68 22.76
N THR A 168 -2.82 11.63 23.66
CA THR A 168 -2.06 11.65 24.90
C THR A 168 -2.95 11.33 26.11
N VAL A 169 -2.35 10.74 27.13
CA VAL A 169 -2.92 10.55 28.46
C VAL A 169 -1.94 11.16 29.46
N GLY A 170 -2.41 12.11 30.25
CA GLY A 170 -1.59 12.93 31.14
C GLY A 170 -1.55 14.39 30.66
N ASP A 171 -1.95 15.31 31.50
CA ASP A 171 -2.14 16.74 31.19
C ASP A 171 -0.83 17.45 30.82
N PHE A 172 0.31 16.86 31.14
CA PHE A 172 1.63 17.37 30.84
C PHE A 172 2.18 16.95 29.45
N LEU A 173 1.43 16.12 28.69
CA LEU A 173 1.80 15.68 27.35
C LEU A 173 0.91 16.31 26.30
N ASP A 174 1.53 16.80 25.23
CA ASP A 174 0.83 17.28 24.05
C ASP A 174 1.49 16.78 22.77
N VAL A 175 0.70 16.60 21.69
CA VAL A 175 1.15 16.20 20.36
C VAL A 175 0.57 17.15 19.33
N GLU A 176 1.38 17.57 18.36
CA GLU A 176 0.95 18.48 17.29
C GLU A 176 -0.04 17.81 16.34
N HIS A 177 0.20 16.53 16.03
CA HIS A 177 -0.61 15.78 15.08
C HIS A 177 -1.39 14.67 15.78
N THR A 178 -2.73 14.78 15.73
CA THR A 178 -3.64 13.78 16.29
C THR A 178 -3.97 12.66 15.30
N ARG A 179 -3.58 12.82 14.04
CA ARG A 179 -3.71 11.81 12.98
C ARG A 179 -2.51 11.87 12.05
N VAL A 180 -1.93 10.72 11.78
CA VAL A 180 -0.75 10.55 10.94
C VAL A 180 -1.05 9.50 9.87
N THR A 181 -0.50 9.70 8.67
CA THR A 181 -0.57 8.73 7.58
C THR A 181 0.81 8.22 7.19
N THR A 182 0.87 7.06 6.57
CA THR A 182 2.16 6.49 6.11
C THR A 182 2.80 7.30 4.98
N ASP A 183 2.10 8.26 4.39
CA ASP A 183 2.65 9.19 3.39
C ASP A 183 3.61 10.20 4.01
N GLU A 184 3.50 10.42 5.33
CA GLU A 184 4.39 11.29 6.11
C GLU A 184 5.70 10.58 6.52
N PHE A 185 5.80 9.27 6.27
CA PHE A 185 6.99 8.49 6.57
C PHE A 185 8.11 8.75 5.56
N ILE A 186 9.32 8.92 6.05
CA ILE A 186 10.53 8.93 5.23
C ILE A 186 11.09 7.51 5.19
N GLY A 187 10.89 6.84 4.06
CA GLY A 187 11.13 5.40 3.98
C GLY A 187 10.15 4.63 4.87
N ASN A 188 10.68 3.91 5.86
CA ASN A 188 9.87 3.16 6.82
C ASN A 188 9.77 3.83 8.19
N SER A 189 10.24 5.06 8.36
CA SER A 189 10.31 5.75 9.66
C SER A 189 9.54 7.05 9.65
N TYR A 190 8.85 7.34 10.75
CA TYR A 190 8.22 8.61 11.09
C TYR A 190 8.68 9.07 12.45
N ARG A 191 8.92 10.37 12.60
CA ARG A 191 9.26 11.01 13.89
C ARG A 191 8.07 11.80 14.41
N LEU A 192 7.40 11.23 15.40
CA LEU A 192 6.34 11.91 16.13
C LEU A 192 6.95 12.86 17.15
N GLU A 193 6.67 14.15 17.01
CA GLU A 193 7.06 15.17 17.97
C GLU A 193 6.01 15.28 19.07
N TYR A 194 6.47 15.40 20.33
CA TYR A 194 5.62 15.63 21.49
C TYR A 194 6.25 16.63 22.44
N LEU A 195 5.41 17.29 23.21
CA LEU A 195 5.78 18.30 24.19
C LEU A 195 5.54 17.78 25.59
N ILE A 196 6.45 18.15 26.50
CA ILE A 196 6.32 17.97 27.94
C ILE A 196 6.16 19.36 28.57
N GLU A 197 4.99 19.63 29.18
CA GLU A 197 4.64 20.89 29.79
C GLU A 197 4.90 20.85 31.30
N PRO A 198 5.96 21.51 31.81
CA PRO A 198 6.34 21.43 33.23
C PRO A 198 5.32 22.06 34.17
N SER A 199 4.48 22.99 33.67
CA SER A 199 3.43 23.62 34.45
C SER A 199 2.34 22.67 34.92
N ALA A 200 2.12 21.58 34.16
CA ALA A 200 1.14 20.54 34.48
C ALA A 200 1.72 19.36 35.29
N LEU A 201 3.03 19.39 35.61
CA LEU A 201 3.68 18.34 36.40
C LEU A 201 3.43 18.54 37.89
N HIS A 202 3.09 17.46 38.59
CA HIS A 202 3.03 17.38 40.05
C HIS A 202 4.40 17.02 40.63
N LYS A 203 4.62 17.34 41.92
CA LYS A 203 5.82 16.92 42.66
C LYS A 203 5.89 15.38 42.70
N GLY A 204 7.08 14.82 42.43
CA GLY A 204 7.33 13.38 42.34
C GLY A 204 7.18 12.84 40.92
N SER A 205 6.81 11.59 40.79
CA SER A 205 6.69 10.87 39.53
C SER A 205 5.39 11.18 38.79
N ASN A 206 5.48 11.62 37.55
CA ASN A 206 4.36 11.87 36.66
C ASN A 206 4.41 10.84 35.51
N PHE A 207 3.29 10.14 35.28
CA PHE A 207 3.16 9.11 34.26
C PHE A 207 2.21 9.58 33.17
N GLY A 208 2.64 9.44 31.94
CA GLY A 208 1.82 9.75 30.80
C GLY A 208 2.00 8.73 29.68
N LEU A 209 1.05 8.68 28.76
CA LEU A 209 1.07 7.78 27.60
C LEU A 209 0.83 8.55 26.33
N ILE A 210 1.55 8.19 25.27
CA ILE A 210 1.20 8.52 23.90
C ILE A 210 0.63 7.24 23.29
N VAL A 211 -0.63 7.29 22.89
CA VAL A 211 -1.38 6.13 22.36
C VAL A 211 -1.58 6.32 20.87
N MET A 212 -1.17 5.35 20.08
CA MET A 212 -1.30 5.32 18.63
C MET A 212 -2.23 4.18 18.24
N GLU A 213 -3.38 4.51 17.66
CA GLU A 213 -4.42 3.57 17.27
C GLU A 213 -4.49 3.44 15.75
N SER A 214 -4.17 2.26 15.24
CA SER A 214 -4.31 1.89 13.81
C SER A 214 -5.47 0.90 13.62
N PRO A 215 -5.89 0.60 12.38
CA PRO A 215 -6.94 -0.40 12.14
C PRO A 215 -6.64 -1.80 12.66
N TYR A 216 -5.37 -2.12 12.91
CA TYR A 216 -4.94 -3.47 13.26
C TYR A 216 -4.38 -3.60 14.67
N GLU A 217 -3.93 -2.48 15.28
CA GLU A 217 -3.24 -2.52 16.56
C GLU A 217 -3.31 -1.18 17.30
N THR A 218 -3.02 -1.24 18.60
CA THR A 218 -2.82 -0.08 19.44
C THR A 218 -1.44 -0.16 20.05
N LEU A 219 -0.62 0.86 19.83
CA LEU A 219 0.69 1.00 20.45
C LEU A 219 0.63 2.06 21.55
N THR A 220 1.42 1.84 22.60
CA THR A 220 1.55 2.78 23.70
C THR A 220 3.02 3.07 23.97
N TYR A 221 3.32 4.35 24.17
CA TYR A 221 4.63 4.84 24.58
C TYR A 221 4.51 5.53 25.91
N GLU A 222 5.26 5.08 26.91
CA GLU A 222 5.21 5.60 28.26
C GLU A 222 6.21 6.74 28.44
N VAL A 223 5.75 7.85 29.01
CA VAL A 223 6.59 9.00 29.38
C VAL A 223 6.53 9.17 30.88
N VAL A 224 7.67 9.06 31.54
CA VAL A 224 7.82 9.28 32.98
C VAL A 224 8.61 10.54 33.22
N VAL A 225 8.08 11.45 34.04
CA VAL A 225 8.79 12.67 34.39
C VAL A 225 8.88 12.80 35.92
N GLU A 226 10.12 12.82 36.42
CA GLU A 226 10.39 13.08 37.82
C GLU A 226 10.54 14.60 38.04
N LYS A 227 9.63 15.20 38.79
CA LYS A 227 9.75 16.59 39.24
C LYS A 227 10.29 16.59 40.65
N ASP A 228 11.45 17.23 40.86
CA ASP A 228 12.18 17.21 42.12
C ASP A 228 11.26 17.43 43.32
N VAL A 229 11.26 16.48 44.20
CA VAL A 229 10.92 16.71 45.59
C VAL A 229 12.15 17.40 46.17
N VAL A 230 12.06 18.73 46.42
CA VAL A 230 13.04 19.41 47.25
C VAL A 230 13.08 18.59 48.54
N ARG A 231 14.11 17.79 48.74
CA ARG A 231 14.43 17.22 50.03
C ARG A 231 14.78 18.41 50.89
N ASP A 232 13.90 18.80 51.81
CA ASP A 232 14.20 19.67 52.91
C ASP A 232 15.27 18.99 53.78
N GLU A 233 16.54 19.06 53.34
CA GLU A 233 17.70 18.65 54.16
C GLU A 233 18.13 19.73 55.14
N ASP A 234 17.25 20.60 55.62
CA ASP A 234 17.54 21.59 56.64
C ASP A 234 16.67 21.41 57.91
N TYR A 235 16.48 20.17 58.39
CA TYR A 235 16.33 19.97 59.82
C TYR A 235 17.73 19.85 60.45
N ARG A 236 18.42 20.97 60.57
CA ARG A 236 19.46 21.04 61.58
C ARG A 236 18.80 20.93 62.93
N MET A 237 18.98 19.78 63.57
CA MET A 237 18.84 19.69 65.01
C MET A 237 19.79 20.72 65.63
N THR A 238 19.26 21.81 66.13
CA THR A 238 19.94 22.63 67.09
C THR A 238 19.80 21.95 68.46
N ASP A 239 20.89 21.32 68.82
CA ASP A 239 21.10 20.76 70.12
C ASP A 239 21.00 21.79 71.21
N LEU A 240 20.36 21.38 72.27
CA LEU A 240 20.51 21.93 73.64
C LEU A 240 21.88 21.57 74.22
#